data_130d579100d5335d49be8f4020a54d41
#
_entry.id   130d579100d5335d49be8f4020a54d41
#
_cell.length_a   1.000
_cell.length_b   1.000
_cell.length_c   1.000
_cell.angle_alpha   90.00
_cell.angle_beta   90.00
_cell.angle_gamma   90.00
#
_symmetry.space_group_name_H-M   'P 1'
#
loop_
_entity.id
_entity.type
_entity.pdbx_description
1 polymer ?
#
loop_
_entity_poly.entity_id
_entity_poly.type
_entity_poly.pdbx_seq_one_letter_code
_entity_poly.pdbx_strand_id
1 'polypeptide(L)'
;MFAVIVNAVTSSLGALLGFLLKRGIPERFTKAIFGVISLCVAIMGIQGAVQSQNLLLVLASMIIGTLVGTAIGIEDGMNRFGEFLKKRMGHGDDSRFVRGFVTLSIMQVIGAMAILGPIQAALGSHDLLYFKSALDFTSSFIFGTLYGLGVVPVGIVLFIYQGFFYLLATFIMPLM
;
A
#
# COMPACT_ATOMS: atom_id res chain seq x y z
N MET A 1 -16.02 6.19 -0.33
CA MET A 1 -15.04 6.74 -1.31
C MET A 1 -14.09 7.79 -0.69
N PHE A 2 -14.58 8.66 0.19
CA PHE A 2 -13.75 9.71 0.79
C PHE A 2 -12.48 9.17 1.48
N ALA A 3 -12.58 8.13 2.30
CA ALA A 3 -11.42 7.54 2.98
C ALA A 3 -10.35 6.96 2.01
N VAL A 4 -10.76 6.46 0.84
CA VAL A 4 -9.83 6.02 -0.22
C VAL A 4 -9.04 7.20 -0.79
N ILE A 5 -9.73 8.32 -1.03
CA ILE A 5 -9.08 9.57 -1.48
C ILE A 5 -8.10 10.07 -0.40
N VAL A 6 -8.52 10.07 0.86
CA VAL A 6 -7.64 10.46 1.98
C VAL A 6 -6.38 9.61 1.99
N ASN A 7 -6.49 8.28 1.89
CA ASN A 7 -5.31 7.41 1.89
C ASN A 7 -4.37 7.69 0.71
N ALA A 8 -4.91 7.82 -0.50
CA ALA A 8 -4.11 8.11 -1.69
C ALA A 8 -3.39 9.47 -1.58
N VAL A 9 -4.10 10.51 -1.13
CA VAL A 9 -3.55 11.85 -0.97
C VAL A 9 -2.50 11.89 0.15
N THR A 10 -2.78 11.29 1.31
CA THR A 10 -1.83 11.26 2.43
C THR A 10 -0.56 10.50 2.08
N SER A 11 -0.66 9.37 1.35
CA SER A 11 0.52 8.64 0.87
C SER A 11 1.37 9.51 -0.08
N SER A 12 0.76 10.17 -1.08
CA SER A 12 1.48 11.07 -1.98
C SER A 12 2.10 12.27 -1.26
N LEU A 13 1.36 12.86 -0.32
CA LEU A 13 1.87 13.98 0.50
C LEU A 13 3.04 13.54 1.38
N GLY A 14 2.95 12.36 2.01
CA GLY A 14 4.05 11.78 2.78
C GLY A 14 5.30 11.64 1.92
N ALA A 15 5.17 11.06 0.73
CA ALA A 15 6.26 10.90 -0.22
C ALA A 15 6.88 12.25 -0.64
N LEU A 16 6.04 13.23 -0.94
CA LEU A 16 6.48 14.57 -1.34
C LEU A 16 7.21 15.29 -0.20
N LEU A 17 6.66 15.27 1.01
CA LEU A 17 7.30 15.84 2.19
C LEU A 17 8.62 15.15 2.50
N GLY A 18 8.69 13.83 2.38
CA GLY A 18 9.93 13.08 2.51
C GLY A 18 10.98 13.50 1.48
N PHE A 19 10.58 13.65 0.22
CA PHE A 19 11.47 14.16 -0.84
C PHE A 19 12.00 15.56 -0.55
N LEU A 20 11.15 16.46 -0.04
CA LEU A 20 11.57 17.83 0.31
C LEU A 20 12.55 17.86 1.48
N LEU A 21 12.56 16.83 2.31
CA LEU A 21 13.48 16.72 3.43
C LEU A 21 14.85 16.22 2.96
N LYS A 22 15.62 17.09 2.33
CA LYS A 22 16.91 16.81 1.66
C LYS A 22 17.96 16.08 2.52
N ARG A 23 17.86 16.11 3.84
CA ARG A 23 18.84 15.52 4.78
C ARG A 23 18.67 14.01 5.00
N GLY A 24 17.59 13.43 4.52
CA GLY A 24 17.28 12.01 4.83
C GLY A 24 17.05 11.79 6.34
N ILE A 25 16.40 10.68 6.67
CA ILE A 25 16.26 10.25 8.05
C ILE A 25 17.43 9.30 8.35
N PRO A 26 18.15 9.46 9.47
CA PRO A 26 19.20 8.52 9.86
C PRO A 26 18.67 7.09 9.89
N GLU A 27 19.47 6.16 9.37
CA GLU A 27 19.07 4.74 9.21
C GLU A 27 18.55 4.10 10.50
N ARG A 28 19.10 4.52 11.65
CA ARG A 28 18.66 4.07 12.97
C ARG A 28 17.17 4.37 13.22
N PHE A 29 16.72 5.59 12.89
CA PHE A 29 15.31 5.98 13.07
C PHE A 29 14.41 5.28 12.05
N THR A 30 14.86 5.15 10.81
CA THR A 30 14.15 4.42 9.76
C THR A 30 13.90 2.96 10.20
N LYS A 31 14.94 2.26 10.66
CA LYS A 31 14.83 0.89 11.18
C LYS A 31 13.86 0.79 12.38
N ALA A 32 13.95 1.72 13.31
CA ALA A 32 13.07 1.74 14.48
C ALA A 32 11.59 1.94 14.09
N ILE A 33 11.30 2.90 13.21
CA ILE A 33 9.93 3.17 12.74
C ILE A 33 9.37 1.97 11.98
N PHE A 34 10.13 1.39 11.05
CA PHE A 34 9.68 0.17 10.35
C PHE A 34 9.51 -1.02 11.28
N GLY A 35 10.32 -1.14 12.33
CA GLY A 35 10.14 -2.16 13.37
C GLY A 35 8.79 -2.01 14.08
N VAL A 36 8.42 -0.79 14.47
CA VAL A 36 7.10 -0.51 15.09
C VAL A 36 5.95 -0.78 14.11
N ILE A 37 6.07 -0.30 12.87
CA ILE A 37 5.06 -0.55 11.82
C ILE A 37 4.87 -2.07 11.62
N SER A 38 5.96 -2.82 11.49
CA SER A 38 5.91 -4.28 11.29
C SER A 38 5.24 -4.97 12.47
N LEU A 39 5.52 -4.55 13.70
CA LEU A 39 4.88 -5.09 14.89
C LEU A 39 3.38 -4.80 14.91
N CYS A 40 2.97 -3.58 14.62
CA CYS A 40 1.55 -3.22 14.52
C CYS A 40 0.81 -4.05 13.47
N VAL A 41 1.40 -4.20 12.27
CA VAL A 41 0.82 -5.00 11.19
C VAL A 41 0.74 -6.48 11.57
N ALA A 42 1.77 -7.02 12.23
CA ALA A 42 1.76 -8.40 12.72
C ALA A 42 0.64 -8.63 13.75
N ILE A 43 0.48 -7.73 14.72
CA ILE A 43 -0.60 -7.81 15.73
C ILE A 43 -1.98 -7.79 15.03
N MET A 44 -2.20 -6.90 14.07
CA MET A 44 -3.45 -6.84 13.33
C MET A 44 -3.70 -8.10 12.49
N GLY A 45 -2.65 -8.65 11.89
CA GLY A 45 -2.72 -9.92 11.16
C GLY A 45 -3.12 -11.08 12.06
N ILE A 46 -2.52 -11.18 13.26
CA ILE A 46 -2.87 -12.18 14.25
C ILE A 46 -4.31 -12.01 14.73
N GLN A 47 -4.72 -10.77 15.03
CA GLN A 47 -6.11 -10.49 15.44
C GLN A 47 -7.11 -10.92 14.35
N GLY A 48 -6.83 -10.61 13.07
CA GLY A 48 -7.66 -11.04 11.95
C GLY A 48 -7.74 -12.56 11.79
N ALA A 49 -6.61 -13.25 11.98
CA ALA A 49 -6.56 -14.71 11.91
C ALA A 49 -7.35 -15.37 13.07
N VAL A 50 -7.20 -14.84 14.29
CA VAL A 50 -7.91 -15.35 15.48
C VAL A 50 -9.42 -15.12 15.42
N GLN A 51 -9.85 -14.01 14.78
CA GLN A 51 -11.28 -13.74 14.56
C GLN A 51 -11.92 -14.69 13.53
N SER A 52 -11.10 -15.36 12.72
CA SER A 52 -11.61 -16.35 11.77
C SER A 52 -12.07 -17.61 12.52
N GLN A 53 -13.30 -18.06 12.23
CA GLN A 53 -13.83 -19.29 12.79
C GLN A 53 -13.16 -20.55 12.19
N ASN A 54 -12.36 -20.39 11.12
CA ASN A 54 -11.73 -21.51 10.41
C ASN A 54 -10.30 -21.16 9.97
N LEU A 55 -9.34 -21.52 10.81
CA LEU A 55 -7.91 -21.31 10.53
C LEU A 55 -7.41 -22.08 9.29
N LEU A 56 -8.03 -23.22 8.98
CA LEU A 56 -7.69 -24.00 7.79
C LEU A 56 -8.05 -23.24 6.51
N LEU A 57 -9.19 -22.55 6.52
CA LEU A 57 -9.62 -21.70 5.41
C LEU A 57 -8.64 -20.52 5.22
N VAL A 58 -8.18 -19.92 6.32
CA VAL A 58 -7.16 -18.85 6.27
C VAL A 58 -5.89 -19.37 5.63
N LEU A 59 -5.37 -20.51 6.09
CA LEU A 59 -4.16 -21.11 5.53
C LEU A 59 -4.32 -21.45 4.04
N ALA A 60 -5.42 -22.10 3.67
CA ALA A 60 -5.69 -22.47 2.28
C ALA A 60 -5.77 -21.23 1.36
N SER A 61 -6.48 -20.18 1.78
CA SER A 61 -6.59 -18.94 1.01
C SER A 61 -5.25 -18.21 0.87
N MET A 62 -4.41 -18.23 1.90
CA MET A 62 -3.04 -17.67 1.82
C MET A 62 -2.18 -18.44 0.82
N ILE A 63 -2.22 -19.77 0.83
CA ILE A 63 -1.44 -20.60 -0.10
C ILE A 63 -1.93 -20.38 -1.54
N ILE A 64 -3.22 -20.47 -1.77
CA ILE A 64 -3.82 -20.27 -3.10
C ILE A 64 -3.56 -18.85 -3.60
N GLY A 65 -3.76 -17.85 -2.75
CA GLY A 65 -3.51 -16.43 -3.08
C GLY A 65 -2.04 -16.17 -3.45
N THR A 66 -1.10 -16.80 -2.75
CA THR A 66 0.34 -16.70 -3.07
C THR A 66 0.66 -17.34 -4.41
N LEU A 67 0.16 -18.55 -4.67
CA LEU A 67 0.37 -19.26 -5.95
C LEU A 67 -0.20 -18.47 -7.13
N VAL A 68 -1.43 -18.00 -7.01
CA VAL A 68 -2.10 -17.20 -8.05
C VAL A 68 -1.39 -15.86 -8.26
N GLY A 69 -1.06 -15.15 -7.17
CA GLY A 69 -0.36 -13.86 -7.24
C GLY A 69 1.00 -13.97 -7.92
N THR A 70 1.75 -15.05 -7.61
CA THR A 70 3.04 -15.33 -8.26
C THR A 70 2.87 -15.71 -9.74
N ALA A 71 1.86 -16.53 -10.06
CA ALA A 71 1.60 -16.96 -11.44
C ALA A 71 1.17 -15.79 -12.36
N ILE A 72 0.45 -14.80 -11.83
CA ILE A 72 0.03 -13.60 -12.57
C ILE A 72 1.20 -12.63 -12.81
N GLY A 73 2.29 -12.73 -12.04
CA GLY A 73 3.45 -11.86 -12.20
C GLY A 73 3.16 -10.41 -11.82
N ILE A 74 2.49 -10.18 -10.69
CA ILE A 74 2.10 -8.83 -10.23
C ILE A 74 3.31 -7.90 -10.14
N GLU A 75 4.46 -8.42 -9.66
CA GLU A 75 5.70 -7.66 -9.54
C GLU A 75 6.21 -7.18 -10.91
N ASP A 76 6.20 -8.05 -11.92
CA ASP A 76 6.61 -7.69 -13.28
C ASP A 76 5.70 -6.63 -13.88
N GLY A 77 4.39 -6.72 -13.64
CA GLY A 77 3.43 -5.70 -14.04
C GLY A 77 3.73 -4.34 -13.40
N MET A 78 4.02 -4.32 -12.10
CA MET A 78 4.38 -3.12 -11.37
C MET A 78 5.73 -2.53 -11.83
N ASN A 79 6.72 -3.37 -12.14
CA ASN A 79 8.00 -2.93 -12.71
C ASN A 79 7.79 -2.23 -14.04
N ARG A 80 7.02 -2.82 -14.95
CA ARG A 80 6.69 -2.21 -16.26
C ARG A 80 5.96 -0.88 -16.11
N PHE A 81 5.02 -0.79 -15.18
CA PHE A 81 4.30 0.45 -14.90
C PHE A 81 5.23 1.52 -14.29
N GLY A 82 6.13 1.13 -13.39
CA GLY A 82 7.16 2.00 -12.83
C GLY A 82 8.10 2.57 -13.90
N GLU A 83 8.56 1.74 -14.85
CA GLU A 83 9.37 2.18 -15.99
C GLU A 83 8.59 3.12 -16.94
N PHE A 84 7.32 2.85 -17.18
CA PHE A 84 6.45 3.76 -17.96
C PHE A 84 6.35 5.13 -17.29
N LEU A 85 6.08 5.20 -15.99
CA LEU A 85 6.01 6.45 -15.24
C LEU A 85 7.34 7.20 -15.23
N LYS A 86 8.46 6.50 -15.03
CA LYS A 86 9.82 7.04 -15.08
C LYS A 86 10.09 7.77 -16.39
N LYS A 87 9.78 7.11 -17.53
CA LYS A 87 9.93 7.70 -18.88
C LYS A 87 9.06 8.95 -19.03
N ARG A 88 7.83 8.90 -18.55
CA ARG A 88 6.86 10.01 -18.68
C ARG A 88 7.25 11.22 -17.83
N MET A 89 7.89 11.01 -16.68
CA MET A 89 8.34 12.06 -15.77
C MET A 89 9.73 12.62 -16.10
N GLY A 90 10.37 12.16 -17.17
CA GLY A 90 11.66 12.68 -17.63
C GLY A 90 12.85 12.31 -16.74
N HIS A 91 12.73 11.28 -15.92
CA HIS A 91 13.79 10.83 -14.99
C HIS A 91 14.74 9.79 -15.62
N GLY A 92 15.00 9.86 -16.91
CA GLY A 92 16.05 9.14 -17.66
C GLY A 92 16.45 7.77 -17.10
N ASP A 93 17.73 7.63 -16.68
CA ASP A 93 18.30 6.36 -16.20
C ASP A 93 18.31 6.15 -14.67
N ASP A 94 17.50 6.90 -13.90
CA ASP A 94 17.46 6.73 -12.45
C ASP A 94 16.74 5.45 -12.03
N SER A 95 17.51 4.38 -11.80
CA SER A 95 17.02 3.09 -11.31
C SER A 95 16.39 3.17 -9.91
N ARG A 96 16.72 4.20 -9.11
CA ARG A 96 16.16 4.42 -7.77
C ARG A 96 14.68 4.81 -7.86
N PHE A 97 14.29 5.56 -8.90
CA PHE A 97 12.89 5.94 -9.13
C PHE A 97 12.00 4.70 -9.24
N VAL A 98 12.33 3.77 -10.14
CA VAL A 98 11.53 2.55 -10.36
C VAL A 98 11.55 1.66 -9.14
N ARG A 99 12.72 1.46 -8.53
CA ARG A 99 12.84 0.64 -7.32
C ARG A 99 11.99 1.19 -6.19
N GLY A 100 12.05 2.50 -5.91
CA GLY A 100 11.25 3.13 -4.86
C GLY A 100 9.76 3.01 -5.14
N PHE A 101 9.33 3.30 -6.36
CA PHE A 101 7.94 3.19 -6.79
C PHE A 101 7.40 1.76 -6.61
N VAL A 102 8.10 0.77 -7.17
CA VAL A 102 7.66 -0.63 -7.14
C VAL A 102 7.63 -1.16 -5.71
N THR A 103 8.72 -0.96 -4.96
CA THR A 103 8.79 -1.48 -3.59
C THR A 103 7.70 -0.90 -2.70
N LEU A 104 7.49 0.43 -2.74
CA LEU A 104 6.47 1.06 -1.91
C LEU A 104 5.05 0.69 -2.37
N SER A 105 4.79 0.63 -3.69
CA SER A 105 3.50 0.22 -4.22
C SER A 105 3.14 -1.19 -3.77
N ILE A 106 4.05 -2.15 -3.93
CA ILE A 106 3.85 -3.54 -3.51
C ILE A 106 3.60 -3.60 -2.00
N MET A 107 4.42 -2.90 -1.20
CA MET A 107 4.29 -2.89 0.26
C MET A 107 2.92 -2.35 0.72
N GLN A 108 2.39 -1.31 0.05
CA GLN A 108 1.12 -0.69 0.44
C GLN A 108 -0.11 -1.39 -0.12
N VAL A 109 0.03 -2.13 -1.22
CA VAL A 109 -1.08 -2.81 -1.92
C VAL A 109 -1.29 -4.24 -1.43
N ILE A 110 -0.23 -4.99 -1.09
CA ILE A 110 -0.32 -6.42 -0.77
C ILE A 110 -0.95 -6.71 0.60
N GLY A 111 -0.98 -5.75 1.52
CA GLY A 111 -1.54 -5.98 2.86
C GLY A 111 -3.06 -6.21 2.86
N ALA A 112 -3.55 -7.06 3.78
CA ALA A 112 -4.99 -7.31 3.97
C ALA A 112 -5.80 -6.02 4.16
N MET A 113 -5.24 -5.02 4.83
CA MET A 113 -5.88 -3.71 5.02
C MET A 113 -6.13 -2.96 3.70
N ALA A 114 -5.35 -3.23 2.65
CA ALA A 114 -5.52 -2.59 1.36
C ALA A 114 -6.77 -3.08 0.62
N ILE A 115 -7.28 -4.26 0.99
CA ILE A 115 -8.51 -4.85 0.48
C ILE A 115 -9.66 -4.62 1.48
N LEU A 116 -9.47 -5.01 2.74
CA LEU A 116 -10.52 -4.92 3.76
C LEU A 116 -10.90 -3.48 4.11
N GLY A 117 -9.91 -2.56 4.12
CA GLY A 117 -10.16 -1.15 4.43
C GLY A 117 -11.17 -0.50 3.48
N PRO A 118 -10.98 -0.56 2.16
CA PRO A 118 -11.95 -0.06 1.19
C PRO A 118 -13.31 -0.75 1.26
N ILE A 119 -13.33 -2.09 1.48
CA ILE A 119 -14.58 -2.85 1.63
C ILE A 119 -15.34 -2.37 2.87
N GLN A 120 -14.68 -2.27 4.02
CA GLN A 120 -15.30 -1.77 5.25
C GLN A 120 -15.75 -0.31 5.10
N ALA A 121 -14.98 0.52 4.38
CA ALA A 121 -15.35 1.90 4.10
C ALA A 121 -16.61 2.00 3.22
N ALA A 122 -16.82 1.06 2.30
CA ALA A 122 -18.05 0.95 1.52
C ALA A 122 -19.24 0.55 2.40
N LEU A 123 -19.00 -0.26 3.45
CA LEU A 123 -20.00 -0.68 4.44
C LEU A 123 -20.22 0.35 5.58
N GLY A 124 -19.57 1.52 5.51
CA GLY A 124 -19.76 2.62 6.47
C GLY A 124 -18.72 2.70 7.60
N SER A 125 -17.80 1.75 7.72
CA SER A 125 -16.70 1.78 8.71
C SER A 125 -15.40 2.27 8.07
N HIS A 126 -14.91 3.43 8.49
CA HIS A 126 -13.73 4.07 7.88
C HIS A 126 -12.44 3.91 8.69
N ASP A 127 -12.52 3.38 9.90
CA ASP A 127 -11.42 3.38 10.88
C ASP A 127 -10.18 2.63 10.39
N LEU A 128 -10.38 1.44 9.79
CA LEU A 128 -9.28 0.63 9.27
C LEU A 128 -8.51 1.36 8.15
N LEU A 129 -9.24 2.08 7.29
CA LEU A 129 -8.61 2.79 6.19
C LEU A 129 -7.93 4.08 6.64
N TYR A 130 -8.44 4.76 7.65
CA TYR A 130 -7.77 5.92 8.27
C TYR A 130 -6.49 5.48 9.02
N PHE A 131 -6.56 4.38 9.76
CA PHE A 131 -5.38 3.81 10.39
C PHE A 131 -4.31 3.45 9.33
N LYS A 132 -4.73 2.79 8.25
CA LYS A 132 -3.85 2.50 7.12
C LYS A 132 -3.26 3.78 6.51
N SER A 133 -4.05 4.86 6.39
CA SER A 133 -3.56 6.14 5.85
C SER A 133 -2.40 6.71 6.67
N ALA A 134 -2.42 6.56 7.99
CA ALA A 134 -1.31 6.98 8.85
C ALA A 134 -0.05 6.12 8.63
N LEU A 135 -0.21 4.80 8.48
CA LEU A 135 0.89 3.88 8.17
C LEU A 135 1.48 4.15 6.77
N ASP A 136 0.61 4.34 5.78
CA ASP A 136 1.02 4.62 4.40
C ASP A 136 1.70 5.99 4.28
N PHE A 137 1.22 7.03 4.99
CA PHE A 137 1.91 8.32 5.08
C PHE A 137 3.32 8.16 5.64
N THR A 138 3.47 7.46 6.76
CA THR A 138 4.75 7.29 7.44
C THR A 138 5.75 6.54 6.55
N SER A 139 5.34 5.44 5.96
CA SER A 139 6.18 4.67 5.04
C SER A 139 6.53 5.48 3.79
N SER A 140 5.56 6.18 3.19
CA SER A 140 5.79 7.05 2.03
C SER A 140 6.75 8.18 2.33
N PHE A 141 6.65 8.78 3.52
CA PHE A 141 7.57 9.82 3.96
C PHE A 141 9.02 9.30 4.04
N ILE A 142 9.23 8.13 4.65
CA ILE A 142 10.55 7.52 4.73
C ILE A 142 11.07 7.17 3.32
N PHE A 143 10.24 6.53 2.49
CA PHE A 143 10.62 6.20 1.12
C PHE A 143 10.88 7.44 0.27
N GLY A 144 10.15 8.53 0.49
CA GLY A 144 10.40 9.83 -0.15
C GLY A 144 11.80 10.37 0.13
N THR A 145 12.29 10.22 1.37
CA THR A 145 13.66 10.63 1.72
C THR A 145 14.74 9.77 1.05
N LEU A 146 14.45 8.49 0.80
CA LEU A 146 15.41 7.50 0.27
C LEU A 146 15.41 7.45 -1.27
N TYR A 147 14.22 7.50 -1.88
CA TYR A 147 14.02 7.25 -3.31
C TYR A 147 13.54 8.48 -4.09
N GLY A 148 13.30 9.59 -3.40
CA GLY A 148 12.94 10.85 -4.04
C GLY A 148 11.54 10.86 -4.67
N LEU A 149 11.39 11.57 -5.78
CA LEU A 149 10.11 11.75 -6.47
C LEU A 149 9.48 10.45 -7.01
N GLY A 150 10.27 9.38 -7.13
CA GLY A 150 9.79 8.10 -7.66
C GLY A 150 8.63 7.49 -6.88
N VAL A 151 8.51 7.81 -5.60
CA VAL A 151 7.46 7.25 -4.75
C VAL A 151 6.18 8.09 -4.69
N VAL A 152 6.20 9.33 -5.17
CA VAL A 152 5.01 10.21 -5.15
C VAL A 152 3.82 9.64 -5.92
N PRO A 153 4.01 9.00 -7.11
CA PRO A 153 2.90 8.42 -7.87
C PRO A 153 2.23 7.21 -7.22
N VAL A 154 2.76 6.66 -6.13
CA VAL A 154 2.18 5.50 -5.42
C VAL A 154 0.75 5.77 -4.96
N GLY A 155 0.41 7.01 -4.59
CA GLY A 155 -0.97 7.37 -4.27
C GLY A 155 -1.96 7.12 -5.41
N ILE A 156 -1.54 7.24 -6.68
CA ILE A 156 -2.39 6.90 -7.85
C ILE A 156 -2.67 5.40 -7.86
N VAL A 157 -1.66 4.58 -7.61
CA VAL A 157 -1.81 3.12 -7.53
C VAL A 157 -2.79 2.74 -6.41
N LEU A 158 -2.63 3.35 -5.24
CA LEU A 158 -3.54 3.15 -4.10
C LEU A 158 -4.97 3.55 -4.43
N PHE A 159 -5.15 4.71 -5.07
CA PHE A 159 -6.47 5.19 -5.46
C PHE A 159 -7.17 4.22 -6.41
N ILE A 160 -6.47 3.74 -7.44
CA ILE A 160 -7.03 2.80 -8.41
C ILE A 160 -7.34 1.46 -7.74
N TYR A 161 -6.39 0.90 -6.99
CA TYR A 161 -6.52 -0.40 -6.34
C TYR A 161 -7.63 -0.40 -5.28
N GLN A 162 -7.57 0.51 -4.34
CA GLN A 162 -8.56 0.62 -3.25
C GLN A 162 -9.92 1.10 -3.75
N GLY A 163 -9.92 1.98 -4.76
CA GLY A 163 -11.13 2.41 -5.44
C GLY A 163 -11.86 1.25 -6.11
N PHE A 164 -11.13 0.34 -6.74
CA PHE A 164 -11.70 -0.88 -7.30
C PHE A 164 -12.42 -1.72 -6.23
N PHE A 165 -11.78 -1.99 -5.09
CA PHE A 165 -12.41 -2.79 -4.02
C PHE A 165 -13.57 -2.06 -3.36
N TYR A 166 -13.50 -0.73 -3.20
CA TYR A 166 -14.61 0.06 -2.71
C TYR A 166 -15.84 -0.03 -3.64
N LEU A 167 -15.63 0.15 -4.94
CA LEU A 167 -16.71 0.05 -5.92
C LEU A 167 -17.27 -1.37 -6.00
N LEU A 168 -16.40 -2.38 -6.01
CA LEU A 168 -16.81 -3.78 -6.00
C LEU A 168 -17.70 -4.08 -4.80
N ALA A 169 -17.31 -3.66 -3.59
CA ALA A 169 -18.10 -3.84 -2.39
C ALA A 169 -19.46 -3.11 -2.48
N THR A 170 -19.47 -1.87 -3.00
CA THR A 170 -20.69 -1.09 -3.19
C THR A 170 -21.65 -1.77 -4.18
N PHE A 171 -21.12 -2.43 -5.21
CA PHE A 171 -21.91 -3.16 -6.21
C PHE A 171 -22.49 -4.47 -5.67
N ILE A 172 -21.75 -5.18 -4.80
CA ILE A 172 -22.17 -6.46 -4.24
C ILE A 172 -23.14 -6.28 -3.08
N MET A 173 -23.03 -5.17 -2.33
CA MET A 173 -23.87 -4.88 -1.15
C MET A 173 -25.38 -5.00 -1.40
N PRO A 174 -25.98 -4.51 -2.51
CA PRO A 174 -27.40 -4.67 -2.78
C PRO A 174 -27.84 -6.11 -3.09
N LEU A 175 -26.87 -7.02 -3.34
CA LEU A 175 -27.13 -8.42 -3.68
C LEU A 175 -27.06 -9.35 -2.44
N MET A 176 -26.62 -8.82 -1.30
CA MET A 176 -26.53 -9.53 -0.01
C MET A 176 -27.69 -9.17 0.91
#